data_13d0581fc810e895b02ada4d41d785ff
#
_entry.id   13d0581fc810e895b02ada4d41d785ff
#
_cell.length_a   1.000
_cell.length_b   1.000
_cell.length_c   1.000
_cell.angle_alpha   90.00
_cell.angle_beta   90.00
_cell.angle_gamma   90.00
#
_symmetry.space_group_name_H-M   'P 1'
#
loop_
_entity.id
_entity.type
_entity.pdbx_description
1 polymer ?
#
loop_
_entity_poly.entity_id
_entity_poly.type
_entity_poly.pdbx_seq_one_letter_code
_entity_poly.pdbx_strand_id
1 'polypeptide(L)'
;MNYQVIKLSNGEDIICTVENLESGKLKIISPLKMSTHTKVTEKGAVESLGLSRWVQVYSDQPYYIIEKSGVVIVTPASEGLCRYYEYVLNSMNKIEMIKGPTKEELDEIEEDEYNLNDWD
;
A
#
# COMPACT_ATOMS: atom_id res chain seq x y z
N MET A 1 -14.33 0.99 12.64
CA MET A 1 -13.26 1.25 11.68
C MET A 1 -13.76 0.99 10.27
N ASN A 2 -13.66 1.99 9.42
CA ASN A 2 -14.27 1.95 8.08
C ASN A 2 -13.21 1.78 6.99
N TYR A 3 -12.47 0.69 7.07
CA TYR A 3 -11.55 0.36 5.99
C TYR A 3 -12.26 -0.49 4.95
N GLN A 4 -11.94 -0.26 3.70
CA GLN A 4 -12.56 -0.92 2.57
C GLN A 4 -11.50 -1.68 1.78
N VAL A 5 -11.91 -2.85 1.30
CA VAL A 5 -11.14 -3.61 0.31
C VAL A 5 -11.70 -3.25 -1.06
N ILE A 6 -10.81 -2.91 -1.96
CA ILE A 6 -11.16 -2.60 -3.34
C ILE A 6 -10.42 -3.57 -4.26
N LYS A 7 -11.17 -4.25 -5.11
CA LYS A 7 -10.60 -5.02 -6.21
C LYS A 7 -10.66 -4.17 -7.48
N LEU A 8 -9.50 -3.98 -8.09
CA LEU A 8 -9.40 -3.20 -9.31
C LEU A 8 -9.52 -4.10 -10.54
N SER A 9 -9.90 -3.50 -11.66
CA SER A 9 -10.10 -4.24 -12.92
C SER A 9 -8.81 -4.87 -13.46
N ASN A 10 -7.65 -4.39 -13.04
CA ASN A 10 -6.37 -5.00 -13.40
C ASN A 10 -6.01 -6.22 -12.55
N GLY A 11 -6.87 -6.60 -11.59
CA GLY A 11 -6.66 -7.73 -10.70
C GLY A 11 -6.00 -7.39 -9.38
N GLU A 12 -5.55 -6.16 -9.18
CA GLU A 12 -4.96 -5.75 -7.92
C GLU A 12 -6.01 -5.58 -6.84
N ASP A 13 -5.65 -5.93 -5.61
CA ASP A 13 -6.48 -5.77 -4.42
C ASP A 13 -5.80 -4.78 -3.48
N ILE A 14 -6.55 -3.79 -3.00
CA ILE A 14 -6.03 -2.79 -2.07
C ILE A 14 -6.95 -2.66 -0.86
N ILE A 15 -6.38 -2.26 0.27
CA ILE A 15 -7.13 -1.87 1.46
C ILE A 15 -6.86 -0.40 1.73
N CYS A 16 -7.90 0.36 2.04
CA CYS A 16 -7.81 1.81 2.17
C CYS A 16 -9.02 2.38 2.88
N THR A 17 -8.99 3.69 3.12
CA THR A 17 -10.18 4.47 3.44
C THR A 17 -10.71 5.08 2.14
N VAL A 18 -12.02 5.05 1.95
CA VAL A 18 -12.66 5.49 0.71
C VAL A 18 -13.61 6.65 0.98
N GLU A 19 -13.52 7.69 0.17
CA GLU A 19 -14.52 8.75 0.11
C GLU A 19 -15.10 8.79 -1.30
N ASN A 20 -16.42 8.82 -1.39
CA ASN A 20 -17.10 9.00 -2.67
C ASN A 20 -17.00 10.46 -3.11
N LEU A 21 -16.54 10.67 -4.31
CA LEU A 21 -16.50 11.99 -4.93
C LEU A 21 -17.59 12.09 -6.00
N GLU A 22 -17.90 13.30 -6.39
CA GLU A 22 -18.80 13.54 -7.52
C GLU A 22 -18.14 13.09 -8.82
N SER A 23 -18.92 12.94 -9.88
CA SER A 23 -18.44 12.59 -11.22
C SER A 23 -17.85 11.19 -11.37
N GLY A 24 -18.31 10.24 -10.54
CA GLY A 24 -17.90 8.84 -10.68
C GLY A 24 -16.47 8.56 -10.26
N LYS A 25 -15.94 9.34 -9.31
CA LYS A 25 -14.58 9.16 -8.79
C LYS A 25 -14.60 8.77 -7.33
N LEU A 26 -13.55 8.08 -6.91
CA LEU A 26 -13.30 7.71 -5.53
C LEU A 26 -11.98 8.31 -5.07
N LYS A 27 -11.99 8.87 -3.87
CA LYS A 27 -10.75 9.26 -3.19
C LYS A 27 -10.35 8.12 -2.27
N ILE A 28 -9.19 7.56 -2.50
CA ILE A 28 -8.65 6.49 -1.68
C ILE A 28 -7.48 7.01 -0.85
N ILE A 29 -7.54 6.75 0.45
CA ILE A 29 -6.61 7.30 1.43
C ILE A 29 -5.77 6.16 2.01
N SER A 30 -4.47 6.35 2.02
CA SER A 30 -3.50 5.39 2.57
C SER A 30 -3.68 3.97 2.03
N PRO A 31 -3.78 3.77 0.71
CA PRO A 31 -3.98 2.43 0.16
C PRO A 31 -2.74 1.56 0.36
N LEU A 32 -2.96 0.31 0.72
CA LEU A 32 -1.91 -0.70 0.69
C LEU A 32 -2.35 -1.84 -0.23
N LYS A 33 -1.41 -2.32 -1.01
CA LYS A 33 -1.63 -3.44 -1.90
C LYS A 33 -1.59 -4.74 -1.11
N MET A 34 -2.58 -5.60 -1.35
CA MET A 34 -2.64 -6.93 -0.73
C MET A 34 -2.09 -7.97 -1.70
N SER A 35 -1.29 -8.88 -1.17
CA SER A 35 -0.82 -10.04 -1.91
C SER A 35 -0.94 -11.27 -1.03
N THR A 36 -1.35 -12.39 -1.63
CA THR A 36 -1.46 -13.65 -0.93
C THR A 36 -0.41 -14.61 -1.45
N HIS A 37 0.18 -15.37 -0.55
CA HIS A 37 1.14 -16.41 -0.88
C HIS A 37 0.65 -17.73 -0.28
N THR A 38 0.58 -18.75 -1.12
CA THR A 38 0.21 -20.07 -0.66
C THR A 38 1.48 -20.92 -0.54
N LYS A 39 1.70 -21.47 0.65
CA LYS A 39 2.80 -22.39 0.91
C LYS A 39 2.21 -23.76 1.18
N VAL A 40 2.63 -24.74 0.38
CA VAL A 40 2.22 -26.14 0.57
C VAL A 40 3.22 -26.80 1.51
N THR A 41 2.71 -27.34 2.61
CA THR A 41 3.51 -28.08 3.58
C THR A 41 2.96 -29.52 3.68
N GLU A 42 3.68 -30.40 4.38
CA GLU A 42 3.23 -31.76 4.63
C GLU A 42 1.88 -31.81 5.37
N LYS A 43 1.56 -30.74 6.11
CA LYS A 43 0.32 -30.63 6.88
C LYS A 43 -0.83 -29.95 6.13
N GLY A 44 -0.61 -29.55 4.88
CA GLY A 44 -1.59 -28.88 4.05
C GLY A 44 -1.10 -27.55 3.48
N ALA A 45 -2.02 -26.77 2.93
CA ALA A 45 -1.72 -25.48 2.35
C ALA A 45 -1.93 -24.36 3.39
N VAL A 46 -0.97 -23.47 3.49
CA VAL A 46 -1.05 -22.28 4.35
C VAL A 46 -1.04 -21.05 3.47
N GLU A 47 -2.07 -20.22 3.60
CA GLU A 47 -2.12 -18.93 2.92
C GLU A 47 -1.63 -17.84 3.86
N SER A 48 -0.75 -16.98 3.37
CA SER A 48 -0.30 -15.80 4.09
C SER A 48 -0.61 -14.54 3.29
N LEU A 49 -1.01 -13.50 4.00
CA LEU A 49 -1.34 -12.21 3.42
C LEU A 49 -0.22 -11.21 3.69
N GLY A 50 0.26 -10.56 2.65
CA GLY A 50 1.19 -9.45 2.76
C GLY A 50 0.54 -8.14 2.39
N LEU A 51 0.95 -7.07 3.06
CA LEU A 51 0.57 -5.72 2.72
C LEU A 51 1.82 -4.95 2.32
N SER A 52 1.75 -4.22 1.21
CA SER A 52 2.85 -3.42 0.71
C SER A 52 2.35 -2.09 0.19
N ARG A 53 3.26 -1.13 0.05
CA ARG A 53 2.91 0.15 -0.56
C ARG A 53 2.47 -0.08 -2.00
N TRP A 54 1.51 0.71 -2.43
CA TRP A 54 0.99 0.65 -3.79
C TRP A 54 1.64 1.75 -4.65
N VAL A 55 0.95 2.84 -4.89
CA VAL A 55 1.50 3.96 -5.67
C VAL A 55 2.46 4.82 -4.85
N GLN A 56 2.43 4.70 -3.52
CA GLN A 56 3.30 5.45 -2.62
C GLN A 56 4.79 5.22 -2.88
N VAL A 57 5.14 4.12 -3.54
CA VAL A 57 6.52 3.88 -3.97
C VAL A 57 7.00 4.97 -4.92
N TYR A 58 6.07 5.59 -5.65
CA TYR A 58 6.35 6.59 -6.68
C TYR A 58 5.83 7.98 -6.35
N SER A 59 5.04 8.13 -5.30
CA SER A 59 4.33 9.37 -4.99
C SER A 59 4.27 9.61 -3.49
N ASP A 60 4.42 10.86 -3.09
CA ASP A 60 4.34 11.28 -1.69
C ASP A 60 2.93 11.75 -1.29
N GLN A 61 1.96 11.61 -2.18
CA GLN A 61 0.60 12.04 -1.88
C GLN A 61 -0.04 11.13 -0.84
N PRO A 62 -0.82 11.70 0.11
CA PRO A 62 -1.49 10.89 1.13
C PRO A 62 -2.75 10.20 0.62
N TYR A 63 -3.24 10.58 -0.55
CA TYR A 63 -4.43 10.00 -1.15
C TYR A 63 -4.31 10.00 -2.68
N TYR A 64 -5.15 9.22 -3.31
CA TYR A 64 -5.21 9.14 -4.77
C TYR A 64 -6.67 9.16 -5.20
N ILE A 65 -6.92 9.66 -6.40
CA ILE A 65 -8.25 9.68 -6.98
C ILE A 65 -8.29 8.66 -8.10
N ILE A 66 -9.25 7.73 -8.02
CA ILE A 66 -9.43 6.69 -9.03
C ILE A 66 -10.81 6.79 -9.64
N GLU A 67 -10.96 6.26 -10.85
CA GLU A 67 -12.25 6.17 -11.53
C GLU A 67 -13.04 4.97 -11.00
N LYS A 68 -14.32 5.14 -10.72
CA LYS A 68 -15.19 4.01 -10.34
C LYS A 68 -15.25 2.94 -11.41
N SER A 69 -15.06 3.31 -12.67
CA SER A 69 -15.05 2.37 -13.79
C SER A 69 -13.90 1.37 -13.71
N GLY A 70 -12.84 1.68 -12.97
CA GLY A 70 -11.72 0.77 -12.73
C GLY A 70 -11.90 -0.15 -11.53
N VAL A 71 -13.04 -0.09 -10.85
CA VAL A 71 -13.31 -0.84 -9.63
C VAL A 71 -14.28 -1.98 -9.92
N VAL A 72 -13.92 -3.17 -9.50
CA VAL A 72 -14.77 -4.36 -9.64
C VAL A 72 -15.60 -4.61 -8.38
N ILE A 73 -14.92 -4.52 -7.21
CA ILE A 73 -15.56 -4.79 -5.91
C ILE A 73 -15.10 -3.73 -4.91
N VAL A 74 -16.04 -3.24 -4.12
CA VAL A 74 -15.75 -2.47 -2.89
C VAL A 74 -16.50 -3.16 -1.76
N THR A 75 -15.78 -3.55 -0.72
CA THR A 75 -16.38 -4.25 0.42
C THR A 75 -15.68 -3.86 1.71
N PRO A 76 -16.41 -3.82 2.85
CA PRO A 76 -15.76 -3.58 4.12
C PRO A 76 -14.71 -4.65 4.41
N ALA A 77 -13.56 -4.21 4.96
CA ALA A 77 -12.52 -5.14 5.37
C ALA A 77 -12.94 -5.88 6.63
N SER A 78 -12.49 -7.13 6.75
CA SER A 78 -12.70 -7.91 7.97
C SER A 78 -12.01 -7.27 9.15
N GLU A 79 -12.48 -7.58 10.36
CA GLU A 79 -11.89 -7.03 11.58
C GLU A 79 -10.41 -7.39 11.72
N GLY A 80 -10.05 -8.63 11.42
CA GLY A 80 -8.64 -9.06 11.47
C GLY A 80 -7.78 -8.33 10.47
N LEU A 81 -8.29 -8.11 9.25
CA LEU A 81 -7.57 -7.35 8.23
C LEU A 81 -7.41 -5.88 8.63
N CYS A 82 -8.44 -5.27 9.23
CA CYS A 82 -8.35 -3.90 9.73
C CYS A 82 -7.23 -3.73 10.76
N ARG A 83 -7.11 -4.68 11.70
CA ARG A 83 -6.05 -4.65 12.71
C ARG A 83 -4.67 -4.80 12.09
N TYR A 84 -4.53 -5.69 11.15
CA TYR A 84 -3.26 -5.90 10.45
C TYR A 84 -2.87 -4.66 9.64
N TYR A 85 -3.82 -4.07 8.95
CA TYR A 85 -3.62 -2.84 8.18
C TYR A 85 -3.13 -1.70 9.06
N GLU A 86 -3.78 -1.47 10.21
CA GLU A 86 -3.35 -0.45 11.16
C GLU A 86 -1.96 -0.72 11.70
N TYR A 87 -1.65 -1.97 12.01
CA TYR A 87 -0.33 -2.36 12.47
C TYR A 87 0.74 -2.01 11.44
N VAL A 88 0.50 -2.36 10.18
CA VAL A 88 1.45 -2.09 9.09
C VAL A 88 1.62 -0.60 8.86
N LEU A 89 0.51 0.17 8.84
CA LEU A 89 0.59 1.62 8.69
C LEU A 89 1.39 2.27 9.81
N ASN A 90 1.14 1.86 11.05
CA ASN A 90 1.88 2.39 12.20
C ASN A 90 3.35 2.04 12.13
N SER A 91 3.68 0.84 11.68
CA SER A 91 5.07 0.41 11.51
C SER A 91 5.78 1.20 10.43
N MET A 92 5.12 1.47 9.32
CA MET A 92 5.67 2.30 8.24
C MET A 92 5.93 3.72 8.71
N ASN A 93 4.97 4.31 9.42
CA ASN A 93 5.11 5.67 9.94
C ASN A 93 6.26 5.79 10.94
N LYS A 94 6.44 4.79 11.79
CA LYS A 94 7.56 4.76 12.73
C LYS A 94 8.91 4.69 12.02
N ILE A 95 9.02 3.89 11.00
CA ILE A 95 10.24 3.76 10.21
C ILE A 95 10.58 5.09 9.54
N GLU A 96 9.60 5.77 8.98
CA GLU A 96 9.79 7.08 8.37
C GLU A 96 10.23 8.13 9.40
N MET A 97 9.65 8.13 10.60
CA MET A 97 10.02 9.05 11.67
C MET A 97 11.44 8.81 12.19
N ILE A 98 11.87 7.56 12.27
CA ILE A 98 13.20 7.19 12.78
C ILE A 98 14.27 7.38 11.71
N LYS A 99 13.95 7.12 10.46
CA LYS A 99 14.88 7.16 9.34
C LYS A 99 14.64 8.33 8.39
N GLY A 100 13.85 9.31 8.82
CA GLY A 100 13.67 10.52 8.03
C GLY A 100 15.02 11.19 7.81
N PRO A 101 15.60 11.12 6.61
CA PRO A 101 16.93 11.64 6.39
C PRO A 101 16.94 13.15 6.52
N THR A 102 18.01 13.69 7.09
CA THR A 102 18.27 15.12 7.03
C THR A 102 18.51 15.51 5.57
N LYS A 103 18.40 16.81 5.28
CA LYS A 103 18.68 17.29 3.92
C LYS A 103 20.07 16.90 3.45
N GLU A 104 21.04 16.89 4.34
CA GLU A 104 22.42 16.47 4.05
C GLU A 104 22.49 14.98 3.74
N GLU A 105 21.77 14.16 4.50
CA GLU A 105 21.70 12.71 4.25
C GLU A 105 21.01 12.40 2.92
N LEU A 106 19.99 13.17 2.55
CA LEU A 106 19.33 13.03 1.25
C LEU A 106 20.28 13.33 0.10
N ASP A 107 21.10 14.37 0.23
CA ASP A 107 22.09 14.74 -0.78
C ASP A 107 23.13 13.63 -0.94
N GLU A 108 23.59 13.03 0.16
CA GLU A 108 24.50 11.89 0.14
C GLU A 108 23.86 10.66 -0.50
N ILE A 109 22.61 10.39 -0.22
CA ILE A 109 21.87 9.27 -0.82
C ILE A 109 21.74 9.45 -2.33
N GLU A 110 21.47 10.66 -2.79
CA GLU A 110 21.38 10.96 -4.22
C GLU A 110 22.73 10.72 -4.91
N GLU A 111 23.83 11.11 -4.30
CA GLU A 111 25.18 10.84 -4.82
C GLU A 111 25.46 9.34 -4.88
N ASP A 112 25.10 8.60 -3.83
CA ASP A 112 25.27 7.15 -3.77
C ASP A 112 24.40 6.44 -4.79
N GLU A 113 23.19 6.90 -5.03
CA GLU A 113 22.32 6.36 -6.07
C GLU A 113 22.91 6.55 -7.46
N TYR A 114 23.52 7.69 -7.74
CA TYR A 114 24.21 7.92 -9.00
C TYR A 114 25.39 6.96 -9.18
N ASN A 115 26.14 6.70 -8.14
CA ASN A 115 27.24 5.75 -8.17
C ASN A 115 26.74 4.31 -8.33
N LEU A 116 25.60 3.98 -7.73
CA LEU A 116 24.98 2.68 -7.83
C LEU A 116 24.45 2.37 -9.22
N ASN A 117 24.04 3.37 -9.97
CA ASN A 117 23.56 3.21 -11.34
C ASN A 117 24.69 2.91 -12.33
N ASP A 118 25.95 3.11 -11.93
CA ASP A 118 27.12 2.86 -12.77
C ASP A 118 27.47 1.37 -12.89
N TRP A 119 26.78 0.48 -12.14
CA TRP A 119 27.06 -0.95 -12.17
C TRP A 119 26.01 -1.78 -12.91
N ASP A 120 25.24 -1.16 -13.72
CA ASP A 120 24.34 -1.84 -14.66
C ASP A 120 25.10 -2.37 -15.87
#